data_f9abcc50b123bfbb8bc8fc1052846db9
#
_entry.id   f9abcc50b123bfbb8bc8fc1052846db9
#
_cell.length_a   1.000
_cell.length_b   1.000
_cell.length_c   1.000
_cell.angle_alpha   90.00
_cell.angle_beta   90.00
_cell.angle_gamma   90.00
#
_symmetry.space_group_name_H-M   'P 1'
#
loop_
_entity.id
_entity.type
_entity.pdbx_description
1 polymer ?
#
loop_
_entity_poly.entity_id
_entity_poly.type
_entity_poly.pdbx_seq_one_letter_code
_entity_poly.pdbx_strand_id
1 'polypeptide(L)'
;MTLRRSLQAGIRPSTTRSTLALWAKSLLNAVLFFTVFMVGLPWLAHHLVPTALPIPEGPRVPVAVMFFVLGVAIWLGCLDTFSRHGRGTPLPMDAPRHLVTGGLFSFVRNPIMIGELLVIWAEALYVASVGVVLYAAVISLAAHLSVVYVEEPELRRR
;
A
#
# COMPACT_ATOMS: atom_id res chain seq x y z
N MET A 1 -17.10 -20.76 -3.68
CA MET A 1 -15.90 -21.56 -3.35
C MET A 1 -14.75 -21.37 -4.33
N THR A 2 -14.99 -20.87 -5.54
CA THR A 2 -14.02 -20.74 -6.65
C THR A 2 -13.11 -19.50 -6.58
N LEU A 3 -13.62 -18.33 -6.23
CA LEU A 3 -12.84 -17.08 -6.19
C LEU A 3 -11.69 -17.11 -5.17
N ARG A 4 -11.94 -17.76 -4.03
CA ARG A 4 -10.97 -17.91 -2.93
C ARG A 4 -9.79 -18.81 -3.29
N ARG A 5 -10.01 -19.87 -4.09
CA ARG A 5 -8.93 -20.75 -4.58
C ARG A 5 -8.05 -20.06 -5.62
N SER A 6 -8.63 -19.19 -6.45
CA SER A 6 -7.88 -18.44 -7.48
C SER A 6 -6.93 -17.43 -6.85
N LEU A 7 -7.34 -16.74 -5.76
CA LEU A 7 -6.49 -15.79 -5.04
C LEU A 7 -5.33 -16.48 -4.30
N GLN A 8 -5.56 -17.69 -3.77
CA GLN A 8 -4.51 -18.47 -3.08
C GLN A 8 -3.50 -19.11 -4.05
N ALA A 9 -3.90 -19.41 -5.27
CA ALA A 9 -3.00 -19.97 -6.29
C ALA A 9 -1.92 -18.97 -6.75
N GLY A 10 -2.10 -17.67 -6.48
CA GLY A 10 -1.15 -16.62 -6.81
C GLY A 10 -0.02 -16.42 -5.80
N ILE A 11 -0.16 -16.93 -4.56
CA ILE A 11 0.86 -16.74 -3.51
C ILE A 11 1.95 -17.80 -3.67
N ARG A 12 3.10 -17.41 -4.22
CA ARG A 12 4.26 -18.29 -4.39
C ARG A 12 5.42 -17.82 -3.49
N PRO A 13 6.07 -18.74 -2.74
CA PRO A 13 7.25 -18.36 -1.96
C PRO A 13 8.38 -17.94 -2.89
N SER A 14 9.17 -16.95 -2.48
CA SER A 14 10.29 -16.44 -3.26
C SER A 14 11.31 -17.54 -3.55
N THR A 15 11.67 -17.71 -4.81
CA THR A 15 12.77 -18.57 -5.27
C THR A 15 14.11 -17.83 -5.32
N THR A 16 14.09 -16.50 -5.17
CA THR A 16 15.27 -15.64 -5.28
C THR A 16 16.16 -15.80 -4.05
N ARG A 17 17.42 -16.15 -4.25
CA ARG A 17 18.43 -16.33 -3.18
C ARG A 17 19.28 -15.08 -2.92
N SER A 18 19.40 -14.19 -3.91
CA SER A 18 20.19 -12.97 -3.80
C SER A 18 19.39 -11.83 -3.19
N THR A 19 19.92 -11.23 -2.14
CA THR A 19 19.33 -10.05 -1.49
C THR A 19 19.21 -8.88 -2.46
N LEU A 20 20.22 -8.67 -3.32
CA LEU A 20 20.18 -7.62 -4.34
C LEU A 20 19.05 -7.80 -5.33
N ALA A 21 18.82 -9.05 -5.81
CA ALA A 21 17.73 -9.34 -6.71
C ALA A 21 16.35 -9.18 -6.06
N LEU A 22 16.23 -9.45 -4.76
CA LEU A 22 15.01 -9.18 -3.99
C LEU A 22 14.73 -7.68 -3.90
N TRP A 23 15.74 -6.88 -3.58
CA TRP A 23 15.63 -5.42 -3.58
C TRP A 23 15.26 -4.85 -4.95
N ALA A 24 15.89 -5.33 -6.03
CA ALA A 24 15.59 -4.89 -7.39
C ALA A 24 14.12 -5.21 -7.77
N LYS A 25 13.64 -6.41 -7.46
CA LYS A 25 12.23 -6.79 -7.68
C LYS A 25 11.28 -5.95 -6.85
N SER A 26 11.57 -5.75 -5.56
CA SER A 26 10.74 -4.92 -4.68
C SER A 26 10.66 -3.49 -5.20
N LEU A 27 11.77 -2.92 -5.63
CA LEU A 27 11.83 -1.57 -6.18
C LEU A 27 11.04 -1.45 -7.48
N LEU A 28 11.22 -2.40 -8.41
CA LEU A 28 10.48 -2.41 -9.68
C LEU A 28 8.98 -2.48 -9.44
N ASN A 29 8.53 -3.37 -8.56
CA ASN A 29 7.13 -3.51 -8.23
C ASN A 29 6.59 -2.27 -7.49
N ALA A 30 7.39 -1.68 -6.61
CA ALA A 30 7.06 -0.43 -5.95
C ALA A 30 6.87 0.70 -6.96
N VAL A 31 7.82 0.88 -7.88
CA VAL A 31 7.72 1.90 -8.94
C VAL A 31 6.46 1.71 -9.78
N LEU A 32 6.17 0.47 -10.21
CA LEU A 32 4.96 0.18 -10.96
C LEU A 32 3.69 0.47 -10.15
N PHE A 33 3.63 0.01 -8.91
CA PHE A 33 2.51 0.26 -8.00
C PHE A 33 2.30 1.74 -7.77
N PHE A 34 3.36 2.49 -7.41
CA PHE A 34 3.27 3.93 -7.20
C PHE A 34 2.86 4.68 -8.46
N THR A 35 3.42 4.32 -9.64
CA THR A 35 3.06 4.97 -10.89
C THR A 35 1.57 4.79 -11.21
N VAL A 36 1.03 3.59 -11.01
CA VAL A 36 -0.38 3.32 -11.33
C VAL A 36 -1.30 3.86 -10.23
N PHE A 37 -1.08 3.48 -8.98
CA PHE A 37 -2.03 3.73 -7.88
C PHE A 37 -1.85 5.08 -7.20
N MET A 38 -0.63 5.65 -7.21
CA MET A 38 -0.34 6.93 -6.55
C MET A 38 -0.22 8.10 -7.53
N VAL A 39 -0.20 7.85 -8.84
CA VAL A 39 -0.14 8.93 -9.83
C VAL A 39 -1.23 8.76 -10.88
N GLY A 40 -1.28 7.64 -11.58
CA GLY A 40 -2.15 7.43 -12.73
C GLY A 40 -3.63 7.44 -12.38
N LEU A 41 -4.05 6.66 -11.40
CA LEU A 41 -5.46 6.59 -10.99
C LEU A 41 -5.96 7.86 -10.30
N PRO A 42 -5.24 8.51 -9.37
CA PRO A 42 -5.62 9.81 -8.83
C PRO A 42 -5.71 10.89 -9.92
N TRP A 43 -4.75 10.92 -10.84
CA TRP A 43 -4.79 11.83 -11.99
C TRP A 43 -6.05 11.61 -12.84
N LEU A 44 -6.36 10.35 -13.16
CA LEU A 44 -7.58 10.00 -13.89
C LEU A 44 -8.84 10.41 -13.11
N ALA A 45 -8.89 10.13 -11.81
CA ALA A 45 -10.01 10.50 -10.95
C ALA A 45 -10.23 12.03 -10.90
N HIS A 46 -9.14 12.80 -10.84
CA HIS A 46 -9.21 14.26 -10.93
C HIS A 46 -9.77 14.73 -12.27
N HIS A 47 -9.37 14.11 -13.39
CA HIS A 47 -9.86 14.50 -14.72
C HIS A 47 -11.32 14.09 -14.96
N LEU A 48 -11.77 12.97 -14.37
CA LEU A 48 -13.17 12.54 -14.47
C LEU A 48 -14.10 13.39 -13.60
N VAL A 49 -13.63 13.83 -12.43
CA VAL A 49 -14.40 14.68 -11.50
C VAL A 49 -13.52 15.84 -11.01
N PRO A 50 -13.35 16.89 -11.84
CA PRO A 50 -12.41 17.98 -11.55
C PRO A 50 -12.95 19.02 -10.55
N THR A 51 -14.05 18.71 -9.84
CA THR A 51 -14.66 19.61 -8.87
C THR A 51 -13.70 19.90 -7.71
N ALA A 52 -13.31 21.15 -7.54
CA ALA A 52 -12.45 21.57 -6.45
C ALA A 52 -13.20 21.62 -5.11
N LEU A 53 -12.54 21.22 -4.04
CA LEU A 53 -13.05 21.37 -2.69
C LEU A 53 -12.66 22.76 -2.14
N PRO A 54 -13.57 23.48 -1.48
CA PRO A 54 -13.31 24.81 -0.94
C PRO A 54 -12.53 24.74 0.38
N ILE A 55 -11.36 24.09 0.37
CA ILE A 55 -10.51 23.94 1.56
C ILE A 55 -9.34 24.93 1.45
N PRO A 56 -9.14 25.82 2.43
CA PRO A 56 -8.03 26.77 2.41
C PRO A 56 -6.67 26.08 2.34
N GLU A 57 -5.74 26.63 1.54
CA GLU A 57 -4.40 26.06 1.35
C GLU A 57 -3.54 26.09 2.62
N GLY A 58 -3.66 27.13 3.42
CA GLY A 58 -2.83 27.34 4.62
C GLY A 58 -2.77 26.12 5.54
N PRO A 59 -3.89 25.60 6.08
CA PRO A 59 -3.86 24.41 6.93
C PRO A 59 -3.73 23.10 6.11
N ARG A 60 -4.21 23.07 4.90
CA ARG A 60 -4.30 21.86 4.05
C ARG A 60 -2.92 21.34 3.64
N VAL A 61 -2.06 22.21 3.13
CA VAL A 61 -0.74 21.82 2.61
C VAL A 61 0.18 21.25 3.70
N PRO A 62 0.34 21.85 4.88
CA PRO A 62 1.13 21.24 5.95
C PRO A 62 0.62 19.87 6.39
N VAL A 63 -0.71 19.68 6.48
CA VAL A 63 -1.29 18.38 6.83
C VAL A 63 -1.03 17.34 5.73
N ALA A 64 -1.17 17.71 4.47
CA ALA A 64 -0.84 16.85 3.33
C ALA A 64 0.63 16.42 3.37
N VAL A 65 1.55 17.35 3.59
CA VAL A 65 2.99 17.06 3.71
C VAL A 65 3.27 16.11 4.89
N MET A 66 2.64 16.36 6.04
CA MET A 66 2.78 15.47 7.21
C MET A 66 2.32 14.05 6.88
N PHE A 67 1.16 13.87 6.27
CA PHE A 67 0.65 12.56 5.87
C PHE A 67 1.57 11.86 4.87
N PHE A 68 2.07 12.61 3.89
CA PHE A 68 3.02 12.09 2.90
C PHE A 68 4.31 11.59 3.56
N VAL A 69 4.94 12.41 4.41
CA VAL A 69 6.19 12.06 5.09
C VAL A 69 5.99 10.83 6.00
N LEU A 70 4.91 10.80 6.78
CA LEU A 70 4.59 9.65 7.63
C LEU A 70 4.32 8.40 6.81
N GLY A 71 3.54 8.50 5.74
CA GLY A 71 3.24 7.37 4.86
C GLY A 71 4.49 6.77 4.22
N VAL A 72 5.36 7.61 3.68
CA VAL A 72 6.64 7.17 3.09
C VAL A 72 7.56 6.56 4.15
N ALA A 73 7.65 7.16 5.34
CA ALA A 73 8.48 6.63 6.44
C ALA A 73 8.01 5.24 6.88
N ILE A 74 6.71 5.03 7.06
CA ILE A 74 6.12 3.74 7.39
C ILE A 74 6.43 2.72 6.28
N TRP A 75 6.21 3.09 5.04
CA TRP A 75 6.43 2.22 3.89
C TRP A 75 7.88 1.78 3.76
N LEU A 76 8.84 2.72 3.86
CA LEU A 76 10.27 2.41 3.83
C LEU A 76 10.69 1.52 5.00
N GLY A 77 10.20 1.77 6.22
CA GLY A 77 10.47 0.94 7.39
C GLY A 77 9.95 -0.50 7.21
N CYS A 78 8.80 -0.67 6.56
CA CYS A 78 8.27 -1.98 6.23
C CYS A 78 9.12 -2.70 5.19
N LEU A 79 9.54 -2.03 4.12
CA LEU A 79 10.42 -2.62 3.11
C LEU A 79 11.74 -3.09 3.71
N ASP A 80 12.35 -2.29 4.59
CA ASP A 80 13.57 -2.68 5.28
C ASP A 80 13.34 -3.95 6.13
N THR A 81 12.24 -4.00 6.87
CA THR A 81 11.90 -5.17 7.69
C THR A 81 11.67 -6.42 6.83
N PHE A 82 10.97 -6.31 5.69
CA PHE A 82 10.77 -7.43 4.75
C PHE A 82 12.07 -7.92 4.14
N SER A 83 12.95 -7.02 3.71
CA SER A 83 14.20 -7.40 3.07
C SER A 83 15.17 -8.08 4.03
N ARG A 84 15.21 -7.65 5.29
CA ARG A 84 16.13 -8.21 6.31
C ARG A 84 15.60 -9.50 6.92
N HIS A 85 14.32 -9.59 7.24
CA HIS A 85 13.73 -10.69 8.00
C HIS A 85 12.87 -11.63 7.17
N GLY A 86 12.14 -11.12 6.16
CA GLY A 86 11.20 -11.90 5.36
C GLY A 86 11.84 -12.75 4.27
N ARG A 87 13.02 -12.36 3.77
CA ARG A 87 13.66 -12.97 2.59
C ARG A 87 12.70 -13.13 1.41
N GLY A 88 11.88 -12.14 1.16
CA GLY A 88 10.90 -12.04 0.09
C GLY A 88 10.46 -10.61 -0.11
N THR A 89 9.49 -10.39 -1.00
CA THR A 89 8.89 -9.08 -1.22
C THR A 89 7.49 -9.02 -0.57
N PRO A 90 6.92 -7.83 -0.32
CA PRO A 90 5.55 -7.72 0.18
C PRO A 90 4.48 -8.19 -0.82
N LEU A 91 4.86 -8.62 -2.01
CA LEU A 91 3.93 -9.04 -3.05
C LEU A 91 3.55 -10.52 -2.96
N PRO A 92 2.29 -10.88 -3.30
CA PRO A 92 1.82 -12.27 -3.28
C PRO A 92 2.62 -13.20 -4.19
N MET A 93 3.17 -12.69 -5.32
CA MET A 93 3.91 -13.48 -6.30
C MET A 93 5.34 -13.82 -5.87
N ASP A 94 5.88 -13.13 -4.86
CA ASP A 94 7.23 -13.35 -4.31
C ASP A 94 7.16 -13.23 -2.77
N ALA A 95 6.19 -13.91 -2.17
CA ALA A 95 5.85 -13.83 -0.75
C ALA A 95 7.06 -14.18 0.14
N PRO A 96 7.19 -13.57 1.32
CA PRO A 96 8.28 -13.84 2.23
C PRO A 96 8.25 -15.30 2.69
N ARG A 97 9.44 -15.91 2.82
CA ARG A 97 9.59 -17.30 3.28
C ARG A 97 9.33 -17.44 4.77
N HIS A 98 9.50 -16.37 5.53
CA HIS A 98 9.26 -16.33 6.97
C HIS A 98 8.23 -15.25 7.28
N LEU A 99 7.34 -15.54 8.22
CA LEU A 99 6.36 -14.58 8.70
C LEU A 99 7.11 -13.42 9.38
N VAL A 100 6.87 -12.20 8.91
CA VAL A 100 7.45 -11.00 9.49
C VAL A 100 6.54 -10.51 10.61
N THR A 101 7.02 -10.61 11.85
CA THR A 101 6.27 -10.22 13.06
C THR A 101 6.95 -9.11 13.85
N GLY A 102 8.11 -8.63 13.39
CA GLY A 102 8.90 -7.60 14.07
C GLY A 102 8.59 -6.17 13.62
N GLY A 103 9.09 -5.18 14.37
CA GLY A 103 8.93 -3.76 14.03
C GLY A 103 7.46 -3.31 14.03
N LEU A 104 7.04 -2.59 13.00
CA LEU A 104 5.65 -2.10 12.87
C LEU A 104 4.62 -3.24 12.76
N PHE A 105 5.01 -4.43 12.28
CA PHE A 105 4.14 -5.61 12.18
C PHE A 105 3.77 -6.21 13.54
N SER A 106 4.44 -5.84 14.63
CA SER A 106 4.04 -6.22 15.98
C SER A 106 2.87 -5.40 16.52
N PHE A 107 2.63 -4.22 15.99
CA PHE A 107 1.57 -3.30 16.44
C PHE A 107 0.34 -3.33 15.54
N VAL A 108 0.55 -3.46 14.23
CA VAL A 108 -0.53 -3.46 13.24
C VAL A 108 -0.32 -4.56 12.20
N ARG A 109 -1.40 -5.16 11.73
CA ARG A 109 -1.34 -6.32 10.83
C ARG A 109 -0.77 -6.00 9.46
N ASN A 110 -1.12 -4.84 8.92
CA ASN A 110 -0.65 -4.40 7.59
C ASN A 110 -0.18 -2.94 7.62
N PRO A 111 1.01 -2.67 8.18
CA PRO A 111 1.54 -1.31 8.25
C PRO A 111 1.88 -0.73 6.86
N ILE A 112 2.20 -1.58 5.86
CA ILE A 112 2.44 -1.14 4.47
C ILE A 112 1.19 -0.45 3.93
N MET A 113 0.03 -1.08 4.05
CA MET A 113 -1.25 -0.54 3.61
C MET A 113 -1.59 0.78 4.31
N ILE A 114 -1.26 0.92 5.59
CA ILE A 114 -1.44 2.19 6.31
C ILE A 114 -0.55 3.27 5.68
N GLY A 115 0.72 2.96 5.40
CA GLY A 115 1.63 3.89 4.73
C GLY A 115 1.13 4.33 3.36
N GLU A 116 0.64 3.40 2.56
CA GLU A 116 0.07 3.66 1.24
C GLU A 116 -1.19 4.53 1.31
N LEU A 117 -2.11 4.24 2.23
CA LEU A 117 -3.32 5.05 2.43
C LEU A 117 -2.99 6.46 2.89
N LEU A 118 -1.99 6.64 3.75
CA LEU A 118 -1.53 7.97 4.15
C LEU A 118 -1.04 8.78 2.96
N VAL A 119 -0.28 8.17 2.03
CA VAL A 119 0.17 8.85 0.81
C VAL A 119 -1.01 9.23 -0.09
N ILE A 120 -1.98 8.34 -0.29
CA ILE A 120 -3.18 8.62 -1.09
C ILE A 120 -4.01 9.76 -0.47
N TRP A 121 -4.20 9.75 0.84
CA TRP A 121 -4.91 10.84 1.53
C TRP A 121 -4.12 12.15 1.55
N ALA A 122 -2.78 12.08 1.60
CA ALA A 122 -1.93 13.27 1.42
C ALA A 122 -2.17 13.92 0.05
N GLU A 123 -2.23 13.11 -1.01
CA GLU A 123 -2.51 13.58 -2.36
C GLU A 123 -3.94 14.14 -2.47
N ALA A 124 -4.94 13.46 -1.91
CA ALA A 124 -6.33 13.94 -1.89
C ALA A 124 -6.46 15.31 -1.20
N LEU A 125 -5.75 15.50 -0.09
CA LEU A 125 -5.67 16.78 0.60
C LEU A 125 -4.91 17.83 -0.25
N TYR A 126 -3.78 17.47 -0.83
CA TYR A 126 -2.95 18.40 -1.61
C TYR A 126 -3.68 18.90 -2.86
N VAL A 127 -4.29 18.00 -3.62
CA VAL A 127 -5.03 18.35 -4.86
C VAL A 127 -6.37 19.02 -4.53
N ALA A 128 -7.00 18.68 -3.40
CA ALA A 128 -8.33 19.14 -2.98
C ALA A 128 -9.39 19.00 -4.07
N SER A 129 -9.45 17.85 -4.71
CA SER A 129 -10.42 17.50 -5.74
C SER A 129 -11.38 16.43 -5.24
N VAL A 130 -12.67 16.60 -5.53
CA VAL A 130 -13.70 15.60 -5.19
C VAL A 130 -13.35 14.24 -5.80
N GLY A 131 -12.86 14.21 -7.04
CA GLY A 131 -12.46 12.96 -7.70
C GLY A 131 -11.36 12.22 -6.94
N VAL A 132 -10.32 12.93 -6.48
CA VAL A 132 -9.21 12.30 -5.73
C VAL A 132 -9.66 11.84 -4.35
N VAL A 133 -10.54 12.59 -3.67
CA VAL A 133 -11.12 12.17 -2.38
C VAL A 133 -11.99 10.92 -2.54
N LEU A 134 -12.82 10.85 -3.58
CA LEU A 134 -13.61 9.65 -3.87
C LEU A 134 -12.71 8.45 -4.16
N TYR A 135 -11.64 8.65 -4.95
CA TYR A 135 -10.63 7.62 -5.17
C TYR A 135 -10.01 7.13 -3.85
N ALA A 136 -9.55 8.05 -3.00
CA ALA A 136 -8.97 7.72 -1.70
C ALA A 136 -9.95 6.93 -0.82
N ALA A 137 -11.23 7.32 -0.79
CA ALA A 137 -12.27 6.62 -0.05
C ALA A 137 -12.52 5.20 -0.59
N VAL A 138 -12.60 5.03 -1.91
CA VAL A 138 -12.80 3.71 -2.55
C VAL A 138 -11.62 2.79 -2.29
N ILE A 139 -10.39 3.28 -2.42
CA ILE A 139 -9.18 2.48 -2.13
C ILE A 139 -9.12 2.13 -0.65
N SER A 140 -9.45 3.06 0.26
CA SER A 140 -9.50 2.78 1.70
C SER A 140 -10.51 1.69 2.04
N LEU A 141 -11.68 1.72 1.44
CA LEU A 141 -12.68 0.66 1.59
C LEU A 141 -12.20 -0.67 1.04
N ALA A 142 -11.64 -0.69 -0.16
CA ALA A 142 -11.10 -1.90 -0.79
C ALA A 142 -9.97 -2.52 0.06
N ALA A 143 -9.07 -1.69 0.58
CA ALA A 143 -8.01 -2.09 1.50
C ALA A 143 -8.57 -2.72 2.78
N HIS A 144 -9.55 -2.08 3.42
CA HIS A 144 -10.21 -2.61 4.61
C HIS A 144 -10.88 -3.98 4.33
N LEU A 145 -11.62 -4.08 3.24
CA LEU A 145 -12.28 -5.35 2.85
C LEU A 145 -11.25 -6.44 2.54
N SER A 146 -10.12 -6.11 1.94
CA SER A 146 -9.02 -7.05 1.68
C SER A 146 -8.45 -7.60 3.00
N VAL A 147 -8.20 -6.75 3.98
CA VAL A 147 -7.72 -7.20 5.31
C VAL A 147 -8.73 -8.13 5.97
N VAL A 148 -10.00 -7.72 6.06
CA VAL A 148 -11.05 -8.48 6.78
C VAL A 148 -11.38 -9.80 6.11
N TYR A 149 -11.50 -9.82 4.78
CA TYR A 149 -12.01 -11.01 4.06
C TYR A 149 -10.92 -11.89 3.47
N VAL A 150 -9.71 -11.40 3.29
CA VAL A 150 -8.61 -12.15 2.69
C VAL A 150 -7.50 -12.43 3.70
N GLU A 151 -6.92 -11.39 4.31
CA GLU A 151 -5.75 -11.54 5.17
C GLU A 151 -6.10 -12.16 6.53
N GLU A 152 -7.13 -11.69 7.23
CA GLU A 152 -7.50 -12.22 8.55
C GLU A 152 -7.84 -13.71 8.52
N PRO A 153 -8.66 -14.22 7.58
CA PRO A 153 -8.94 -15.65 7.53
C PRO A 153 -7.73 -16.52 7.19
N GLU A 154 -6.76 -15.98 6.45
CA GLU A 154 -5.51 -16.68 6.12
C GLU A 154 -4.58 -16.76 7.35
N LEU A 155 -4.43 -15.64 8.07
CA LEU A 155 -3.60 -15.59 9.28
C LEU A 155 -4.14 -16.49 10.42
N ARG A 156 -5.46 -16.64 10.53
CA ARG A 156 -6.08 -17.53 11.53
C ARG A 156 -5.86 -19.03 11.22
N ARG A 157 -5.45 -19.37 10.01
CA ARG A 157 -5.22 -20.76 9.57
C ARG A 157 -3.76 -21.20 9.69
N ARG A 158 -2.83 -20.25 9.89
CA ARG A 158 -1.41 -20.49 10.08
C ARG A 158 -1.02 -20.54 11.55
#